data_44fd2028199b7383c72308e73231a69a
#
_entry.id   44fd2028199b7383c72308e73231a69a
#
_cell.length_a   1.000
_cell.length_b   1.000
_cell.length_c   1.000
_cell.angle_alpha   90.00
_cell.angle_beta   90.00
_cell.angle_gamma   90.00
#
_symmetry.space_group_name_H-M   'P 1'
#
loop_
_entity.id
_entity.type
_entity.pdbx_description
1 polymer ?
#
loop_
_entity_poly.entity_id
_entity_poly.type
_entity_poly.pdbx_seq_one_letter_code
_entity_poly.pdbx_strand_id
1 'polypeptide(L)'
;EEDEAQAVQWYRKAAEQGYAPALASLAYCYSEGHGVKKNPAEAARWFQKLARQDTPEAWYWLGDCYENGSVVEEDEAQAVRWYRKAAEQGYAQAQDELGRCYLFGYGLKADAVRAAGWFREAADQGHADAQWWLGYCYRFGEGVNADAAQAARWYRKAAEQGHDLAQHSLGECYESGTGVEKDTFQAVKWYRKSAQQDASYGQYDLGRCYANGIGVKQDPAQAADWYRKSARQDYANAQYELGQCYAKGFGVERDAAKAMEWFRKAAAQGHAQ
;
A
#
# COMPACT_ATOMS: atom_id res chain seq x y z
N GLU A 1 -24.07 4.77 -6.74
CA GLU A 1 -25.23 3.81 -6.52
C GLU A 1 -25.55 3.01 -7.79
N GLU A 2 -25.71 3.64 -8.98
CA GLU A 2 -26.02 2.93 -10.23
C GLU A 2 -24.85 2.05 -10.68
N ASP A 3 -23.63 2.52 -10.56
CA ASP A 3 -22.40 1.77 -10.87
C ASP A 3 -22.20 0.59 -9.91
N GLU A 4 -22.50 0.75 -8.63
CA GLU A 4 -22.40 -0.33 -7.64
C GLU A 4 -23.42 -1.44 -7.91
N ALA A 5 -24.66 -1.09 -8.28
CA ALA A 5 -25.69 -2.06 -8.63
C ALA A 5 -25.32 -2.86 -9.90
N GLN A 6 -24.67 -2.21 -10.87
CA GLN A 6 -24.13 -2.89 -12.05
C GLN A 6 -22.97 -3.81 -11.69
N ALA A 7 -22.04 -3.37 -10.82
CA ALA A 7 -20.92 -4.20 -10.35
C ALA A 7 -21.43 -5.49 -9.69
N VAL A 8 -22.46 -5.39 -8.84
CA VAL A 8 -23.08 -6.57 -8.20
C VAL A 8 -23.66 -7.55 -9.23
N GLN A 9 -24.22 -7.07 -10.32
CA GLN A 9 -24.73 -7.96 -11.39
C GLN A 9 -23.59 -8.74 -12.07
N TRP A 10 -22.43 -8.10 -12.29
CA TRP A 10 -21.26 -8.76 -12.84
C TRP A 10 -20.65 -9.74 -11.85
N TYR A 11 -20.54 -9.36 -10.57
CA TYR A 11 -20.08 -10.29 -9.51
C TYR A 11 -20.99 -11.51 -9.43
N ARG A 12 -22.31 -11.33 -9.52
CA ARG A 12 -23.27 -12.47 -9.50
C ARG A 12 -23.03 -13.42 -10.66
N LYS A 13 -22.88 -12.90 -11.89
CA LYS A 13 -22.62 -13.74 -13.07
C LYS A 13 -21.31 -14.54 -12.93
N ALA A 14 -20.26 -13.91 -12.42
CA ALA A 14 -18.97 -14.56 -12.20
C ALA A 14 -19.03 -15.57 -11.04
N ALA A 15 -19.71 -15.21 -9.94
CA ALA A 15 -19.91 -16.08 -8.77
C ALA A 15 -20.76 -17.33 -9.08
N GLU A 16 -21.74 -17.22 -9.96
CA GLU A 16 -22.53 -18.35 -10.45
C GLU A 16 -21.67 -19.37 -11.21
N GLN A 17 -20.63 -18.89 -11.89
CA GLN A 17 -19.62 -19.71 -12.56
C GLN A 17 -18.55 -20.25 -11.59
N GLY A 18 -18.60 -19.89 -10.32
CA GLY A 18 -17.66 -20.35 -9.30
C GLY A 18 -16.37 -19.53 -9.18
N TYR A 19 -16.28 -18.33 -9.76
CA TYR A 19 -15.10 -17.50 -9.64
C TYR A 19 -14.93 -17.00 -8.19
N ALA A 20 -13.86 -17.44 -7.51
CA ALA A 20 -13.65 -17.23 -6.07
C ALA A 20 -13.62 -15.74 -5.66
N PRO A 21 -12.93 -14.83 -6.34
CA PRO A 21 -12.99 -13.39 -6.02
C PRO A 21 -14.41 -12.84 -6.07
N ALA A 22 -15.21 -13.25 -7.08
CA ALA A 22 -16.56 -12.77 -7.20
C ALA A 22 -17.51 -13.34 -6.13
N LEU A 23 -17.26 -14.56 -5.66
CA LEU A 23 -17.97 -15.12 -4.52
C LEU A 23 -17.73 -14.32 -3.25
N ALA A 24 -16.47 -13.95 -2.97
CA ALA A 24 -16.10 -13.12 -1.83
C ALA A 24 -16.69 -11.69 -1.97
N SER A 25 -16.50 -11.03 -3.12
CA SER A 25 -17.05 -9.70 -3.38
C SER A 25 -18.58 -9.64 -3.24
N LEU A 26 -19.27 -10.67 -3.73
CA LEU A 26 -20.74 -10.72 -3.64
C LEU A 26 -21.20 -10.96 -2.20
N ALA A 27 -20.50 -11.79 -1.44
CA ALA A 27 -20.75 -11.97 0.00
C ALA A 27 -20.58 -10.64 0.75
N TYR A 28 -19.51 -9.91 0.48
CA TYR A 28 -19.25 -8.58 1.02
C TYR A 28 -20.34 -7.57 0.65
N CYS A 29 -20.74 -7.48 -0.62
CA CYS A 29 -21.82 -6.57 -1.06
C CYS A 29 -23.13 -6.83 -0.29
N TYR A 30 -23.48 -8.10 -0.05
CA TYR A 30 -24.67 -8.42 0.74
C TYR A 30 -24.51 -8.19 2.24
N SER A 31 -23.29 -8.31 2.81
CA SER A 31 -23.05 -8.03 4.22
C SER A 31 -23.14 -6.54 4.54
N GLU A 32 -22.63 -5.69 3.64
CA GLU A 32 -22.57 -4.24 3.87
C GLU A 32 -23.72 -3.46 3.19
N GLY A 33 -24.34 -4.03 2.17
CA GLY A 33 -25.42 -3.37 1.42
C GLY A 33 -24.90 -2.49 0.26
N HIS A 34 -23.70 -2.79 -0.28
CA HIS A 34 -23.14 -2.08 -1.42
C HIS A 34 -23.79 -2.53 -2.73
N GLY A 35 -24.48 -1.61 -3.41
CA GLY A 35 -25.22 -1.87 -4.66
C GLY A 35 -26.38 -2.84 -4.56
N VAL A 36 -26.65 -3.38 -3.35
CA VAL A 36 -27.79 -4.25 -3.01
C VAL A 36 -28.28 -3.96 -1.60
N LYS A 37 -29.54 -4.34 -1.31
CA LYS A 37 -30.03 -4.26 0.06
C LYS A 37 -29.24 -5.24 0.96
N LYS A 38 -28.75 -4.76 2.09
CA LYS A 38 -28.08 -5.56 3.13
C LYS A 38 -28.90 -6.81 3.45
N ASN A 39 -28.27 -7.98 3.30
CA ASN A 39 -28.88 -9.28 3.53
C ASN A 39 -27.85 -10.29 4.03
N PRO A 40 -27.69 -10.43 5.37
CA PRO A 40 -26.70 -11.34 5.96
C PRO A 40 -26.90 -12.81 5.57
N ALA A 41 -28.13 -13.23 5.29
CA ALA A 41 -28.41 -14.60 4.89
C ALA A 41 -27.87 -14.93 3.48
N GLU A 42 -28.01 -13.99 2.55
CA GLU A 42 -27.39 -14.12 1.23
C GLU A 42 -25.85 -14.01 1.31
N ALA A 43 -25.31 -13.10 2.13
CA ALA A 43 -23.88 -13.03 2.39
C ALA A 43 -23.33 -14.39 2.86
N ALA A 44 -23.94 -14.98 3.89
CA ALA A 44 -23.55 -16.29 4.41
C ALA A 44 -23.65 -17.41 3.35
N ARG A 45 -24.65 -17.37 2.47
CA ARG A 45 -24.81 -18.35 1.38
C ARG A 45 -23.64 -18.29 0.38
N TRP A 46 -23.24 -17.10 -0.04
CA TRP A 46 -22.13 -16.91 -0.98
C TRP A 46 -20.80 -17.28 -0.33
N PHE A 47 -20.59 -16.89 0.93
CA PHE A 47 -19.44 -17.32 1.71
C PHE A 47 -19.33 -18.85 1.85
N GLN A 48 -20.44 -19.54 2.14
CA GLN A 48 -20.46 -20.99 2.19
C GLN A 48 -20.12 -21.63 0.84
N LYS A 49 -20.55 -21.01 -0.27
CA LYS A 49 -20.20 -21.48 -1.61
C LYS A 49 -18.70 -21.34 -1.88
N LEU A 50 -18.09 -20.21 -1.45
CA LEU A 50 -16.65 -20.00 -1.48
C LEU A 50 -15.93 -21.06 -0.63
N ALA A 51 -16.37 -21.28 0.60
CA ALA A 51 -15.77 -22.21 1.54
C ALA A 51 -15.80 -23.68 1.08
N ARG A 52 -16.67 -24.04 0.15
CA ARG A 52 -16.71 -25.38 -0.46
C ARG A 52 -15.70 -25.57 -1.59
N GLN A 53 -15.06 -24.51 -2.06
CA GLN A 53 -14.01 -24.61 -3.06
C GLN A 53 -12.70 -25.01 -2.39
N ASP A 54 -12.07 -26.06 -2.89
CA ASP A 54 -10.79 -26.58 -2.38
C ASP A 54 -9.65 -26.11 -3.29
N THR A 55 -9.51 -24.78 -3.42
CA THR A 55 -8.49 -24.13 -4.26
C THR A 55 -7.71 -23.08 -3.47
N PRO A 56 -6.41 -22.87 -3.77
CA PRO A 56 -5.60 -21.86 -3.09
C PRO A 56 -6.20 -20.44 -3.16
N GLU A 57 -6.78 -20.10 -4.29
CA GLU A 57 -7.47 -18.81 -4.46
C GLU A 57 -8.67 -18.67 -3.52
N ALA A 58 -9.51 -19.71 -3.39
CA ALA A 58 -10.65 -19.69 -2.49
C ALA A 58 -10.21 -19.59 -1.01
N TRP A 59 -9.15 -20.28 -0.63
CA TRP A 59 -8.60 -20.19 0.73
C TRP A 59 -8.04 -18.82 1.04
N TYR A 60 -7.36 -18.16 0.07
CA TYR A 60 -6.93 -16.77 0.21
C TYR A 60 -8.13 -15.86 0.51
N TRP A 61 -9.19 -15.91 -0.28
CA TRP A 61 -10.38 -15.09 -0.08
C TRP A 61 -11.16 -15.41 1.20
N LEU A 62 -11.09 -16.67 1.69
CA LEU A 62 -11.61 -17.01 3.02
C LEU A 62 -10.79 -16.33 4.12
N GLY A 63 -9.46 -16.33 3.98
CA GLY A 63 -8.57 -15.60 4.89
C GLY A 63 -8.91 -14.13 4.93
N ASP A 64 -9.05 -13.48 3.78
CA ASP A 64 -9.44 -12.08 3.64
C ASP A 64 -10.79 -11.77 4.32
N CYS A 65 -11.80 -12.63 4.16
CA CYS A 65 -13.09 -12.45 4.83
C CYS A 65 -12.97 -12.50 6.38
N TYR A 66 -12.12 -13.36 6.91
CA TYR A 66 -11.88 -13.45 8.35
C TYR A 66 -11.03 -12.27 8.88
N GLU A 67 -10.04 -11.82 8.13
CA GLU A 67 -9.20 -10.67 8.48
C GLU A 67 -10.00 -9.37 8.57
N ASN A 68 -10.87 -9.13 7.58
CA ASN A 68 -11.62 -7.88 7.49
C ASN A 68 -12.94 -7.91 8.28
N GLY A 69 -13.37 -9.05 8.81
CA GLY A 69 -14.66 -9.19 9.50
C GLY A 69 -15.87 -8.87 8.62
N SER A 70 -15.70 -8.94 7.28
CA SER A 70 -16.68 -8.39 6.34
C SER A 70 -17.93 -9.25 6.17
N VAL A 71 -17.81 -10.57 6.30
CA VAL A 71 -18.91 -11.55 6.10
C VAL A 71 -19.10 -12.42 7.32
N VAL A 72 -18.03 -12.64 8.06
CA VAL A 72 -17.96 -13.40 9.31
C VAL A 72 -17.36 -12.47 10.38
N GLU A 73 -17.46 -12.85 11.64
CA GLU A 73 -16.77 -12.14 12.70
C GLU A 73 -15.25 -12.19 12.47
N GLU A 74 -14.60 -11.05 12.68
CA GLU A 74 -13.15 -10.90 12.53
C GLU A 74 -12.42 -11.92 13.42
N ASP A 75 -11.53 -12.71 12.80
CA ASP A 75 -10.71 -13.71 13.47
C ASP A 75 -9.37 -13.87 12.75
N GLU A 76 -8.38 -13.10 13.20
CA GLU A 76 -7.03 -13.14 12.63
C GLU A 76 -6.41 -14.55 12.66
N ALA A 77 -6.73 -15.38 13.67
CA ALA A 77 -6.19 -16.73 13.74
C ALA A 77 -6.80 -17.65 12.68
N GLN A 78 -8.08 -17.48 12.34
CA GLN A 78 -8.69 -18.17 11.21
C GLN A 78 -8.14 -17.63 9.88
N ALA A 79 -7.96 -16.32 9.73
CA ALA A 79 -7.35 -15.73 8.54
C ALA A 79 -5.97 -16.36 8.26
N VAL A 80 -5.12 -16.43 9.29
CA VAL A 80 -3.79 -17.08 9.19
C VAL A 80 -3.87 -18.53 8.77
N ARG A 81 -4.85 -19.30 9.25
CA ARG A 81 -5.01 -20.71 8.86
C ARG A 81 -5.31 -20.85 7.36
N TRP A 82 -6.19 -20.01 6.86
CA TRP A 82 -6.56 -20.02 5.45
C TRP A 82 -5.44 -19.50 4.55
N TYR A 83 -4.79 -18.41 4.93
CA TYR A 83 -3.61 -17.89 4.21
C TYR A 83 -2.50 -18.95 4.17
N ARG A 84 -2.22 -19.63 5.28
CA ARG A 84 -1.21 -20.68 5.33
C ARG A 84 -1.54 -21.83 4.36
N LYS A 85 -2.79 -22.29 4.35
CA LYS A 85 -3.23 -23.36 3.45
C LYS A 85 -3.01 -22.96 1.98
N ALA A 86 -3.31 -21.72 1.61
CA ALA A 86 -3.10 -21.20 0.27
C ALA A 86 -1.61 -20.99 -0.05
N ALA A 87 -0.84 -20.44 0.89
CA ALA A 87 0.59 -20.15 0.74
C ALA A 87 1.42 -21.42 0.55
N GLU A 88 1.11 -22.49 1.28
CA GLU A 88 1.74 -23.81 1.16
C GLU A 88 1.49 -24.45 -0.22
N GLN A 89 0.44 -24.05 -0.93
CA GLN A 89 0.20 -24.43 -2.32
C GLN A 89 0.77 -23.44 -3.34
N GLY A 90 1.61 -22.50 -2.89
CA GLY A 90 2.32 -21.58 -3.74
C GLY A 90 1.52 -20.34 -4.21
N TYR A 91 0.38 -20.04 -3.60
CA TYR A 91 -0.40 -18.84 -3.97
C TYR A 91 0.30 -17.58 -3.47
N ALA A 92 0.85 -16.78 -4.38
CA ALA A 92 1.76 -15.67 -4.05
C ALA A 92 1.11 -14.59 -3.17
N GLN A 93 -0.16 -14.26 -3.40
CA GLN A 93 -0.88 -13.29 -2.58
C GLN A 93 -1.03 -13.79 -1.13
N ALA A 94 -1.32 -15.09 -0.94
CA ALA A 94 -1.42 -15.66 0.40
C ALA A 94 -0.06 -15.78 1.09
N GLN A 95 1.03 -15.99 0.33
CA GLN A 95 2.39 -15.98 0.86
C GLN A 95 2.76 -14.56 1.35
N ASP A 96 2.37 -13.52 0.62
CA ASP A 96 2.57 -12.13 1.03
C ASP A 96 1.81 -11.84 2.34
N GLU A 97 0.50 -12.13 2.39
CA GLU A 97 -0.31 -11.90 3.59
C GLU A 97 0.19 -12.71 4.80
N LEU A 98 0.57 -13.98 4.59
CA LEU A 98 1.15 -14.78 5.66
C LEU A 98 2.51 -14.20 6.13
N GLY A 99 3.30 -13.65 5.20
CA GLY A 99 4.51 -12.90 5.53
C GLY A 99 4.21 -11.69 6.42
N ARG A 100 3.19 -10.91 6.11
CA ARG A 100 2.72 -9.77 6.92
C ARG A 100 2.21 -10.22 8.29
N CYS A 101 1.42 -11.29 8.34
CA CYS A 101 0.98 -11.86 9.61
C CYS A 101 2.18 -12.22 10.51
N TYR A 102 3.22 -12.86 9.97
CA TYR A 102 4.43 -13.15 10.72
C TYR A 102 5.24 -11.91 11.08
N LEU A 103 5.29 -10.88 10.23
CA LEU A 103 6.06 -9.67 10.52
C LEU A 103 5.45 -8.87 11.67
N PHE A 104 4.14 -8.71 11.67
CA PHE A 104 3.42 -7.87 12.63
C PHE A 104 2.78 -8.63 13.78
N GLY A 105 2.67 -9.95 13.70
CA GLY A 105 2.07 -10.78 14.73
C GLY A 105 0.54 -10.84 14.67
N TYR A 106 -0.06 -10.65 13.49
CA TYR A 106 -1.51 -10.75 13.31
C TYR A 106 -1.95 -12.21 13.39
N GLY A 107 -2.81 -12.54 14.35
CA GLY A 107 -3.36 -13.88 14.57
C GLY A 107 -2.35 -14.98 14.93
N LEU A 108 -1.07 -14.62 15.09
CA LEU A 108 0.02 -15.51 15.49
C LEU A 108 1.15 -14.72 16.17
N LYS A 109 2.13 -15.46 16.75
CA LYS A 109 3.34 -14.80 17.28
C LYS A 109 4.23 -14.30 16.16
N ALA A 110 4.67 -13.04 16.26
CA ALA A 110 5.59 -12.43 15.30
C ALA A 110 6.90 -13.25 15.16
N ASP A 111 7.35 -13.39 13.91
CA ASP A 111 8.57 -14.10 13.53
C ASP A 111 9.10 -13.53 12.21
N ALA A 112 10.02 -12.57 12.31
CA ALA A 112 10.57 -11.88 11.15
C ALA A 112 11.32 -12.82 10.18
N VAL A 113 11.93 -13.91 10.69
CA VAL A 113 12.63 -14.88 9.83
C VAL A 113 11.64 -15.61 8.94
N ARG A 114 10.52 -16.06 9.50
CA ARG A 114 9.44 -16.67 8.71
C ARG A 114 8.81 -15.67 7.75
N ALA A 115 8.60 -14.42 8.19
CA ALA A 115 8.07 -13.36 7.33
C ALA A 115 8.93 -13.18 6.08
N ALA A 116 10.24 -12.98 6.26
CA ALA A 116 11.18 -12.83 5.15
C ALA A 116 11.24 -14.06 4.23
N GLY A 117 11.04 -15.26 4.77
CA GLY A 117 10.92 -16.49 4.00
C GLY A 117 9.71 -16.47 3.08
N TRP A 118 8.52 -16.16 3.60
CA TRP A 118 7.29 -16.09 2.82
C TRP A 118 7.30 -14.95 1.79
N PHE A 119 7.80 -13.77 2.16
CA PHE A 119 7.99 -12.69 1.19
C PHE A 119 8.92 -13.09 0.05
N ARG A 120 9.98 -13.84 0.33
CA ARG A 120 10.89 -14.33 -0.72
C ARG A 120 10.18 -15.25 -1.69
N GLU A 121 9.40 -16.21 -1.19
CA GLU A 121 8.66 -17.13 -2.04
C GLU A 121 7.67 -16.41 -2.97
N ALA A 122 6.93 -15.43 -2.47
CA ALA A 122 6.04 -14.61 -3.27
C ALA A 122 6.80 -13.67 -4.23
N ALA A 123 7.89 -13.06 -3.77
CA ALA A 123 8.73 -12.14 -4.56
C ALA A 123 9.41 -12.84 -5.75
N ASP A 124 9.84 -14.09 -5.57
CA ASP A 124 10.44 -14.89 -6.63
C ASP A 124 9.42 -15.30 -7.71
N GLN A 125 8.13 -15.35 -7.34
CA GLN A 125 7.01 -15.50 -8.29
C GLN A 125 6.64 -14.19 -8.99
N GLY A 126 7.27 -13.07 -8.63
CA GLY A 126 7.02 -11.76 -9.24
C GLY A 126 5.99 -10.89 -8.52
N HIS A 127 5.48 -11.28 -7.34
CA HIS A 127 4.50 -10.50 -6.59
C HIS A 127 5.12 -9.17 -6.12
N ALA A 128 4.57 -8.04 -6.57
CA ALA A 128 5.21 -6.73 -6.40
C ALA A 128 5.23 -6.26 -4.93
N ASP A 129 4.14 -6.49 -4.17
CA ASP A 129 4.08 -6.14 -2.75
C ASP A 129 5.11 -6.95 -1.96
N ALA A 130 5.21 -8.26 -2.21
CA ALA A 130 6.20 -9.12 -1.55
C ALA A 130 7.64 -8.73 -1.92
N GLN A 131 7.90 -8.29 -3.15
CA GLN A 131 9.20 -7.75 -3.54
C GLN A 131 9.54 -6.50 -2.75
N TRP A 132 8.58 -5.60 -2.53
CA TRP A 132 8.78 -4.42 -1.70
C TRP A 132 9.03 -4.81 -0.23
N TRP A 133 8.23 -5.73 0.34
CA TRP A 133 8.42 -6.22 1.70
C TRP A 133 9.77 -6.90 1.89
N LEU A 134 10.20 -7.71 0.94
CA LEU A 134 11.52 -8.33 0.99
C LEU A 134 12.64 -7.30 0.90
N GLY A 135 12.47 -6.26 0.09
CA GLY A 135 13.35 -5.09 0.06
C GLY A 135 13.42 -4.39 1.41
N TYR A 136 12.27 -4.21 2.08
CA TYR A 136 12.18 -3.68 3.45
C TYR A 136 12.94 -4.56 4.45
N CYS A 137 12.74 -5.88 4.41
CA CYS A 137 13.45 -6.81 5.26
C CYS A 137 14.98 -6.68 5.12
N TYR A 138 15.49 -6.59 3.90
CA TYR A 138 16.92 -6.37 3.66
C TYR A 138 17.40 -4.98 4.07
N ARG A 139 16.58 -3.94 3.93
CA ARG A 139 16.96 -2.57 4.32
C ARG A 139 17.18 -2.45 5.82
N PHE A 140 16.33 -3.09 6.62
CA PHE A 140 16.30 -2.93 8.08
C PHE A 140 16.82 -4.15 8.84
N GLY A 141 17.16 -5.25 8.16
CA GLY A 141 17.63 -6.47 8.80
C GLY A 141 16.50 -7.27 9.49
N GLU A 142 15.27 -7.15 8.99
CA GLU A 142 14.12 -7.85 9.56
C GLU A 142 14.07 -9.31 9.07
N GLY A 143 14.46 -10.23 9.94
CA GLY A 143 14.49 -11.66 9.64
C GLY A 143 15.57 -12.11 8.67
N VAL A 144 16.36 -11.20 8.14
CA VAL A 144 17.55 -11.42 7.30
C VAL A 144 18.68 -10.49 7.73
N ASN A 145 19.91 -10.80 7.34
CA ASN A 145 21.00 -9.85 7.52
C ASN A 145 20.77 -8.61 6.65
N ALA A 146 20.94 -7.42 7.22
CA ALA A 146 20.79 -6.17 6.49
C ALA A 146 21.73 -6.13 5.27
N ASP A 147 21.18 -5.84 4.10
CA ASP A 147 21.90 -5.71 2.83
C ASP A 147 21.22 -4.65 1.95
N ALA A 148 21.80 -3.46 1.94
CA ALA A 148 21.27 -2.33 1.18
C ALA A 148 21.22 -2.60 -0.34
N ALA A 149 22.20 -3.36 -0.87
CA ALA A 149 22.22 -3.67 -2.30
C ALA A 149 21.08 -4.63 -2.69
N GLN A 150 20.80 -5.64 -1.84
CA GLN A 150 19.64 -6.50 -2.03
C GLN A 150 18.33 -5.72 -1.88
N ALA A 151 18.22 -4.83 -0.89
CA ALA A 151 17.05 -3.97 -0.73
C ALA A 151 16.76 -3.17 -2.00
N ALA A 152 17.75 -2.47 -2.53
CA ALA A 152 17.60 -1.67 -3.75
C ALA A 152 17.24 -2.53 -4.98
N ARG A 153 17.76 -3.76 -5.07
CA ARG A 153 17.41 -4.70 -6.15
C ARG A 153 15.94 -5.12 -6.10
N TRP A 154 15.44 -5.45 -4.92
CA TRP A 154 14.05 -5.86 -4.74
C TRP A 154 13.09 -4.69 -4.93
N TYR A 155 13.40 -3.51 -4.38
CA TYR A 155 12.64 -2.29 -4.66
C TYR A 155 12.58 -1.98 -6.15
N ARG A 156 13.68 -2.17 -6.90
CA ARG A 156 13.69 -1.96 -8.34
C ARG A 156 12.74 -2.89 -9.07
N LYS A 157 12.74 -4.18 -8.74
CA LYS A 157 11.82 -5.15 -9.35
C LYS A 157 10.35 -4.75 -9.16
N ALA A 158 9.97 -4.39 -7.94
CA ALA A 158 8.62 -3.92 -7.64
C ALA A 158 8.30 -2.57 -8.31
N ALA A 159 9.24 -1.62 -8.30
CA ALA A 159 9.09 -0.29 -8.90
C ALA A 159 8.89 -0.35 -10.42
N GLU A 160 9.58 -1.27 -11.10
CA GLU A 160 9.44 -1.52 -12.54
C GLU A 160 8.08 -2.11 -12.91
N GLN A 161 7.44 -2.82 -11.99
CA GLN A 161 6.06 -3.31 -12.11
C GLN A 161 5.02 -2.22 -11.80
N GLY A 162 5.43 -1.04 -11.38
CA GLY A 162 4.53 0.07 -11.09
C GLY A 162 4.18 0.23 -9.60
N HIS A 163 4.72 -0.59 -8.69
CA HIS A 163 4.43 -0.48 -7.26
C HIS A 163 4.91 0.88 -6.72
N ASP A 164 4.00 1.70 -6.24
CA ASP A 164 4.22 3.12 -5.90
C ASP A 164 5.16 3.31 -4.69
N LEU A 165 4.99 2.51 -3.61
CA LEU A 165 5.90 2.51 -2.47
C LEU A 165 7.33 2.08 -2.86
N ALA A 166 7.45 1.11 -3.77
CA ALA A 166 8.75 0.68 -4.24
C ALA A 166 9.43 1.74 -5.12
N GLN A 167 8.66 2.47 -5.92
CA GLN A 167 9.18 3.62 -6.68
C GLN A 167 9.71 4.70 -5.74
N HIS A 168 8.97 5.02 -4.67
CA HIS A 168 9.43 5.93 -3.64
C HIS A 168 10.70 5.42 -2.95
N SER A 169 10.70 4.18 -2.44
CA SER A 169 11.84 3.58 -1.74
C SER A 169 13.10 3.51 -2.62
N LEU A 170 12.93 3.23 -3.92
CA LEU A 170 14.06 3.25 -4.86
C LEU A 170 14.56 4.68 -5.11
N GLY A 171 13.66 5.67 -5.13
CA GLY A 171 14.02 7.08 -5.16
C GLY A 171 14.90 7.48 -3.97
N GLU A 172 14.51 7.07 -2.76
CA GLU A 172 15.33 7.27 -1.55
C GLU A 172 16.70 6.60 -1.64
N CYS A 173 16.75 5.36 -2.18
CA CYS A 173 18.02 4.65 -2.39
C CYS A 173 18.96 5.46 -3.29
N TYR A 174 18.47 5.99 -4.40
CA TYR A 174 19.28 6.81 -5.31
C TYR A 174 19.64 8.18 -4.72
N GLU A 175 18.77 8.80 -3.94
CA GLU A 175 19.06 10.09 -3.32
C GLU A 175 20.16 9.98 -2.25
N SER A 176 20.11 8.92 -1.44
CA SER A 176 21.07 8.70 -0.36
C SER A 176 22.35 7.99 -0.82
N GLY A 177 22.29 7.19 -1.89
CA GLY A 177 23.34 6.25 -2.29
C GLY A 177 23.27 4.94 -1.49
N THR A 178 22.10 4.60 -0.93
CA THR A 178 21.93 3.38 -0.12
C THR A 178 21.69 2.18 -1.03
N GLY A 179 22.67 1.27 -1.11
CA GLY A 179 22.62 0.06 -1.92
C GLY A 179 22.75 0.29 -3.44
N VAL A 180 22.88 1.52 -3.87
CA VAL A 180 23.14 1.95 -5.24
C VAL A 180 24.08 3.15 -5.24
N GLU A 181 24.72 3.43 -6.37
CA GLU A 181 25.44 4.69 -6.51
C GLU A 181 24.47 5.88 -6.41
N LYS A 182 24.87 6.92 -5.67
CA LYS A 182 24.04 8.12 -5.50
C LYS A 182 23.80 8.81 -6.82
N ASP A 183 22.53 8.99 -7.16
CA ASP A 183 22.09 9.66 -8.38
C ASP A 183 20.75 10.39 -8.14
N THR A 184 20.84 11.70 -7.90
CA THR A 184 19.67 12.52 -7.61
C THR A 184 18.73 12.70 -8.82
N PHE A 185 19.22 12.55 -10.05
CA PHE A 185 18.37 12.59 -11.24
C PHE A 185 17.50 11.32 -11.32
N GLN A 186 18.08 10.15 -11.01
CA GLN A 186 17.32 8.90 -10.90
C GLN A 186 16.33 8.97 -9.73
N ALA A 187 16.71 9.54 -8.60
CA ALA A 187 15.81 9.74 -7.46
C ALA A 187 14.54 10.50 -7.89
N VAL A 188 14.71 11.66 -8.52
CA VAL A 188 13.59 12.48 -9.02
C VAL A 188 12.73 11.73 -10.04
N LYS A 189 13.35 10.95 -10.91
CA LYS A 189 12.62 10.14 -11.90
C LYS A 189 11.68 9.14 -11.21
N TRP A 190 12.14 8.49 -10.15
CA TRP A 190 11.35 7.53 -9.39
C TRP A 190 10.30 8.20 -8.51
N TYR A 191 10.63 9.29 -7.81
CA TYR A 191 9.65 10.09 -7.07
C TYR A 191 8.53 10.60 -7.97
N ARG A 192 8.87 11.03 -9.21
CA ARG A 192 7.86 11.48 -10.19
C ARG A 192 6.90 10.36 -10.58
N LYS A 193 7.39 9.14 -10.78
CA LYS A 193 6.54 7.98 -11.09
C LYS A 193 5.57 7.69 -9.94
N SER A 194 6.06 7.66 -8.70
CA SER A 194 5.24 7.49 -7.51
C SER A 194 4.21 8.63 -7.37
N ALA A 195 4.63 9.88 -7.54
CA ALA A 195 3.75 11.05 -7.48
C ALA A 195 2.66 11.07 -8.56
N GLN A 196 2.92 10.50 -9.74
CA GLN A 196 1.96 10.38 -10.84
C GLN A 196 0.88 9.33 -10.56
N GLN A 197 1.12 8.40 -9.66
CA GLN A 197 0.14 7.45 -9.15
C GLN A 197 -0.63 7.99 -7.94
N ASP A 198 -0.56 9.30 -7.71
CA ASP A 198 -1.23 10.01 -6.64
C ASP A 198 -0.73 9.64 -5.23
N ALA A 199 0.45 9.03 -5.11
CA ALA A 199 1.06 8.68 -3.84
C ALA A 199 1.55 9.94 -3.09
N SER A 200 1.00 10.18 -1.90
CA SER A 200 1.27 11.41 -1.12
C SER A 200 2.74 11.59 -0.73
N TYR A 201 3.43 10.50 -0.38
CA TYR A 201 4.87 10.51 -0.08
C TYR A 201 5.72 10.83 -1.31
N GLY A 202 5.39 10.25 -2.49
CA GLY A 202 6.07 10.57 -3.74
C GLY A 202 5.87 12.02 -4.17
N GLN A 203 4.67 12.57 -3.98
CA GLN A 203 4.36 13.98 -4.22
C GLN A 203 5.14 14.89 -3.27
N TYR A 204 5.23 14.53 -2.00
CA TYR A 204 5.99 15.27 -1.01
C TYR A 204 7.48 15.34 -1.39
N ASP A 205 8.11 14.20 -1.68
CA ASP A 205 9.53 14.16 -2.01
C ASP A 205 9.85 14.86 -3.35
N LEU A 206 8.95 14.76 -4.31
CA LEU A 206 9.09 15.53 -5.54
C LEU A 206 8.99 17.05 -5.28
N GLY A 207 8.09 17.48 -4.39
CA GLY A 207 7.99 18.85 -3.91
C GLY A 207 9.30 19.31 -3.25
N ARG A 208 9.87 18.48 -2.39
CA ARG A 208 11.16 18.72 -1.72
C ARG A 208 12.32 18.81 -2.72
N CYS A 209 12.31 17.98 -3.75
CA CYS A 209 13.31 18.07 -4.81
C CYS A 209 13.25 19.42 -5.55
N TYR A 210 12.06 19.88 -5.90
CA TYR A 210 11.90 21.21 -6.53
C TYR A 210 12.20 22.35 -5.57
N ALA A 211 11.86 22.23 -4.28
CA ALA A 211 12.15 23.26 -3.29
C ALA A 211 13.65 23.50 -3.09
N ASN A 212 14.44 22.41 -3.13
CA ASN A 212 15.87 22.46 -2.81
C ASN A 212 16.79 22.31 -4.02
N GLY A 213 16.26 22.08 -5.22
CA GLY A 213 17.08 21.83 -6.41
C GLY A 213 17.80 20.49 -6.40
N ILE A 214 17.20 19.45 -5.78
CA ILE A 214 17.78 18.10 -5.71
C ILE A 214 17.45 17.35 -7.01
N GLY A 215 18.47 17.10 -7.85
CA GLY A 215 18.30 16.40 -9.12
C GLY A 215 17.41 17.10 -10.17
N VAL A 216 16.94 18.29 -9.88
CA VAL A 216 16.20 19.20 -10.77
C VAL A 216 16.60 20.64 -10.50
N LYS A 217 16.32 21.53 -11.44
CA LYS A 217 16.43 22.96 -11.17
C LYS A 217 15.43 23.36 -10.10
N GLN A 218 15.87 24.15 -9.12
CA GLN A 218 14.97 24.71 -8.10
C GLN A 218 13.80 25.45 -8.75
N ASP A 219 12.58 25.14 -8.31
CA ASP A 219 11.34 25.75 -8.77
C ASP A 219 10.34 25.83 -7.61
N PRO A 220 10.26 26.99 -6.93
CA PRO A 220 9.36 27.17 -5.80
C PRO A 220 7.87 26.98 -6.13
N ALA A 221 7.45 27.34 -7.36
CA ALA A 221 6.05 27.18 -7.76
C ALA A 221 5.69 25.68 -7.91
N GLN A 222 6.55 24.92 -8.57
CA GLN A 222 6.40 23.45 -8.65
C GLN A 222 6.43 22.81 -7.25
N ALA A 223 7.34 23.25 -6.38
CA ALA A 223 7.41 22.74 -5.01
C ALA A 223 6.08 22.92 -4.26
N ALA A 224 5.54 24.16 -4.27
CA ALA A 224 4.28 24.47 -3.60
C ALA A 224 3.10 23.67 -4.19
N ASP A 225 3.08 23.44 -5.50
CA ASP A 225 2.04 22.65 -6.16
C ASP A 225 2.09 21.17 -5.76
N TRP A 226 3.27 20.58 -5.69
CA TRP A 226 3.43 19.18 -5.25
C TRP A 226 3.13 19.02 -3.76
N TYR A 227 3.60 19.95 -2.91
CA TYR A 227 3.22 19.95 -1.50
C TYR A 227 1.71 20.09 -1.30
N ARG A 228 1.03 20.90 -2.14
CA ARG A 228 -0.43 21.06 -2.07
C ARG A 228 -1.17 19.77 -2.43
N LYS A 229 -0.72 19.02 -3.43
CA LYS A 229 -1.31 17.72 -3.79
C LYS A 229 -1.17 16.73 -2.64
N SER A 230 0.02 16.58 -2.11
CA SER A 230 0.29 15.69 -0.97
C SER A 230 -0.46 16.12 0.31
N ALA A 231 -0.51 17.42 0.61
CA ALA A 231 -1.20 17.98 1.78
C ALA A 231 -2.71 17.75 1.76
N ARG A 232 -3.34 17.70 0.57
CA ARG A 232 -4.76 17.41 0.40
C ARG A 232 -5.11 15.94 0.70
N GLN A 233 -4.12 15.07 0.70
CA GLN A 233 -4.21 13.67 1.10
C GLN A 233 -3.82 13.47 2.56
N ASP A 234 -3.88 14.54 3.36
CA ASP A 234 -3.58 14.55 4.78
C ASP A 234 -2.16 14.10 5.16
N TYR A 235 -1.18 14.23 4.24
CA TYR A 235 0.22 13.95 4.57
C TYR A 235 0.81 15.10 5.42
N ALA A 236 1.05 14.83 6.70
CA ALA A 236 1.40 15.85 7.70
C ALA A 236 2.65 16.66 7.33
N ASN A 237 3.72 16.00 6.81
CA ASN A 237 4.93 16.70 6.39
C ASN A 237 4.64 17.70 5.26
N ALA A 238 3.81 17.32 4.28
CA ALA A 238 3.45 18.18 3.18
C ALA A 238 2.55 19.35 3.63
N GLN A 239 1.66 19.13 4.59
CA GLN A 239 0.85 20.18 5.20
C GLN A 239 1.75 21.21 5.88
N TYR A 240 2.77 20.77 6.61
CA TYR A 240 3.73 21.65 7.25
C TYR A 240 4.51 22.47 6.21
N GLU A 241 5.10 21.81 5.20
CA GLU A 241 5.86 22.51 4.15
C GLU A 241 5.01 23.48 3.33
N LEU A 242 3.77 23.14 3.04
CA LEU A 242 2.83 24.04 2.38
C LEU A 242 2.50 25.25 3.28
N GLY A 243 2.35 25.05 4.59
CA GLY A 243 2.24 26.12 5.56
C GLY A 243 3.46 27.06 5.52
N GLN A 244 4.66 26.51 5.44
CA GLN A 244 5.92 27.28 5.27
C GLN A 244 5.93 28.05 3.94
N CYS A 245 5.45 27.46 2.84
CA CYS A 245 5.33 28.13 1.56
C CYS A 245 4.47 29.39 1.67
N TYR A 246 3.29 29.30 2.29
CA TYR A 246 2.41 30.45 2.48
C TYR A 246 2.97 31.48 3.49
N ALA A 247 3.63 31.04 4.56
CA ALA A 247 4.22 31.95 5.54
C ALA A 247 5.34 32.81 4.94
N LYS A 248 6.16 32.22 4.04
CA LYS A 248 7.33 32.86 3.44
C LYS A 248 7.05 33.49 2.07
N GLY A 249 5.94 33.14 1.42
CA GLY A 249 5.72 33.52 0.01
C GLY A 249 6.59 32.70 -0.95
N PHE A 250 6.90 31.44 -0.61
CA PHE A 250 7.75 30.56 -1.41
C PHE A 250 6.91 29.79 -2.43
N GLY A 251 7.00 30.21 -3.70
CA GLY A 251 6.23 29.60 -4.80
C GLY A 251 4.73 29.92 -4.80
N VAL A 252 4.26 30.65 -3.81
CA VAL A 252 2.87 31.12 -3.66
C VAL A 252 2.89 32.56 -3.10
N GLU A 253 1.78 33.30 -3.26
CA GLU A 253 1.62 34.56 -2.58
C GLU A 253 1.60 34.36 -1.06
N ARG A 254 2.27 35.24 -0.33
CA ARG A 254 2.32 35.17 1.15
C ARG A 254 0.93 35.32 1.75
N ASP A 255 0.53 34.36 2.58
CA ASP A 255 -0.78 34.34 3.21
C ASP A 255 -0.68 33.71 4.61
N ALA A 256 -0.67 34.55 5.64
CA ALA A 256 -0.53 34.10 7.04
C ALA A 256 -1.74 33.28 7.53
N ALA A 257 -2.94 33.55 7.00
CA ALA A 257 -4.15 32.81 7.39
C ALA A 257 -4.10 31.40 6.85
N LYS A 258 -3.75 31.21 5.57
CA LYS A 258 -3.55 29.89 4.96
C LYS A 258 -2.38 29.14 5.62
N ALA A 259 -1.28 29.81 5.91
CA ALA A 259 -0.16 29.22 6.64
C ALA A 259 -0.63 28.60 7.96
N MET A 260 -1.39 29.38 8.76
CA MET A 260 -1.91 28.93 10.04
C MET A 260 -2.90 27.77 9.89
N GLU A 261 -3.73 27.78 8.85
CA GLU A 261 -4.65 26.65 8.57
C GLU A 261 -3.87 25.36 8.35
N TRP A 262 -2.85 25.37 7.49
CA TRP A 262 -2.05 24.20 7.18
C TRP A 262 -1.20 23.73 8.36
N PHE A 263 -0.63 24.63 9.15
CA PHE A 263 0.07 24.26 10.38
C PHE A 263 -0.84 23.60 11.41
N ARG A 264 -2.09 24.06 11.54
CA ARG A 264 -3.08 23.41 12.43
C ARG A 264 -3.40 22.00 11.98
N LYS A 265 -3.56 21.76 10.66
CA LYS A 265 -3.79 20.41 10.13
C LYS A 265 -2.60 19.48 10.42
N ALA A 266 -1.39 19.95 10.17
CA ALA A 266 -0.18 19.18 10.47
C ALA A 266 -0.05 18.87 11.98
N ALA A 267 -0.29 19.87 12.84
CA ALA A 267 -0.22 19.72 14.29
C ALA A 267 -1.28 18.74 14.85
N ALA A 268 -2.47 18.71 14.26
CA ALA A 268 -3.54 17.78 14.65
C ALA A 268 -3.14 16.30 14.42
N GLN A 269 -2.15 16.04 13.56
CA GLN A 269 -1.59 14.71 13.30
C GLN A 269 -0.32 14.43 14.13
N GLY A 270 -0.04 15.26 15.15
CA GLY A 270 1.15 15.11 16.00
C GLY A 270 2.46 15.66 15.38
N HIS A 271 2.38 16.32 14.22
CA HIS A 271 3.51 17.01 13.62
C HIS A 271 3.66 18.40 14.25
N ALA A 272 4.07 18.43 15.54
CA ALA A 272 4.37 19.66 16.27
C ALA A 272 5.89 19.86 16.30
N GLN A 273 6.35 20.95 15.66
CA GLN A 273 7.65 21.57 15.92
C GLN A 273 7.43 23.00 16.42
#